data_253140e4ed335adacfdbc834c5d754ff
#
_entry.id   253140e4ed335adacfdbc834c5d754ff
#
_cell.length_a   1.000
_cell.length_b   1.000
_cell.length_c   1.000
_cell.angle_alpha   90.00
_cell.angle_beta   90.00
_cell.angle_gamma   90.00
#
_symmetry.space_group_name_H-M   'P 1'
#
loop_
_entity.id
_entity.type
_entity.pdbx_description
1 polymer ?
#
loop_
_entity_poly.entity_id
_entity_poly.type
_entity_poly.pdbx_seq_one_letter_code
_entity_poly.pdbx_strand_id
1 'polypeptide(L)'
;MELAQDLKAIHGLDAETELANILSSEILSEINREVVRTIYGHAKAGAQVNTTTAGIFDLDTDSNGRWSVEKFKGLIYQLERDANAIAQKTRRGKGNLIICSADVASALQMAGVLDYAPALSSNLNVDDTGNTFAGVLNGKFRVYVDPYAANVSASQYYVVGYKGTSPYDSGLFYCPYVPLQMVRAVGQNSFQPKIGFKTRYGMVQNPFASSDGDGAL
;
A
#
# COMPACT_ATOMS: atom_id res chain seq x y z
N MET A 1 28.70 -13.81 22.48
CA MET A 1 28.09 -13.74 23.82
C MET A 1 28.57 -12.54 24.64
N GLU A 2 29.82 -12.20 24.61
CA GLU A 2 30.38 -11.07 25.34
C GLU A 2 29.71 -9.72 25.03
N LEU A 3 29.60 -9.37 23.77
CA LEU A 3 28.91 -8.15 23.31
C LEU A 3 27.45 -8.03 23.80
N ALA A 4 26.72 -9.13 23.87
CA ALA A 4 25.34 -9.12 24.34
C ALA A 4 25.26 -8.94 25.88
N GLN A 5 26.24 -9.45 26.60
CA GLN A 5 26.36 -9.25 28.03
C GLN A 5 26.75 -7.81 28.35
N ASP A 6 27.67 -7.24 27.59
CA ASP A 6 28.11 -5.85 27.75
C ASP A 6 26.96 -4.87 27.44
N LEU A 7 26.18 -5.14 26.39
CA LEU A 7 25.02 -4.35 26.03
C LEU A 7 23.97 -4.34 27.16
N LYS A 8 23.75 -5.51 27.77
CA LYS A 8 22.83 -5.65 28.90
C LYS A 8 23.33 -4.95 30.13
N ALA A 9 24.65 -5.06 30.42
CA ALA A 9 25.26 -4.47 31.61
C ALA A 9 25.34 -2.95 31.53
N ILE A 10 25.63 -2.38 30.36
CA ILE A 10 25.85 -0.94 30.19
C ILE A 10 24.54 -0.21 29.84
N HIS A 11 23.73 -0.77 28.95
CA HIS A 11 22.52 -0.12 28.42
C HIS A 11 21.22 -0.72 28.96
N GLY A 12 21.26 -1.82 29.69
CA GLY A 12 20.06 -2.50 30.17
C GLY A 12 19.20 -3.14 29.07
N LEU A 13 19.70 -3.19 27.83
CA LEU A 13 19.00 -3.69 26.66
C LEU A 13 19.28 -5.19 26.46
N ASP A 14 18.23 -5.96 26.24
CA ASP A 14 18.35 -7.34 25.82
C ASP A 14 18.49 -7.41 24.30
N ALA A 15 19.70 -7.67 23.82
CA ALA A 15 20.03 -7.73 22.40
C ALA A 15 19.15 -8.73 21.62
N GLU A 16 18.78 -9.84 22.26
CA GLU A 16 17.94 -10.87 21.66
C GLU A 16 16.52 -10.34 21.39
N THR A 17 15.94 -9.64 22.36
CA THR A 17 14.60 -9.07 22.24
C THR A 17 14.57 -7.93 21.23
N GLU A 18 15.56 -7.05 21.24
CA GLU A 18 15.63 -5.93 20.29
C GLU A 18 15.82 -6.41 18.86
N LEU A 19 16.71 -7.36 18.62
CA LEU A 19 16.89 -7.95 17.29
C LEU A 19 15.64 -8.70 16.82
N ALA A 20 14.92 -9.37 17.72
CA ALA A 20 13.67 -10.04 17.39
C ALA A 20 12.58 -9.03 16.97
N ASN A 21 12.48 -7.91 17.68
CA ASN A 21 11.53 -6.85 17.35
C ASN A 21 11.84 -6.23 15.97
N ILE A 22 13.10 -5.90 15.71
CA ILE A 22 13.55 -5.35 14.41
C ILE A 22 13.24 -6.34 13.29
N LEU A 23 13.56 -7.61 13.45
CA LEU A 23 13.32 -8.62 12.43
C LEU A 23 11.82 -8.85 12.20
N SER A 24 11.01 -8.82 13.25
CA SER A 24 9.56 -8.94 13.15
C SER A 24 8.94 -7.79 12.36
N SER A 25 9.34 -6.56 12.64
CA SER A 25 8.86 -5.38 11.92
C SER A 25 9.27 -5.41 10.44
N GLU A 26 10.49 -5.83 10.13
CA GLU A 26 10.97 -5.93 8.76
C GLU A 26 10.23 -7.01 7.96
N ILE A 27 9.93 -8.15 8.58
CA ILE A 27 9.12 -9.21 7.93
C ILE A 27 7.70 -8.73 7.63
N LEU A 28 7.07 -8.02 8.56
CA LEU A 28 5.73 -7.45 8.34
C LEU A 28 5.75 -6.42 7.21
N SER A 29 6.77 -5.58 7.18
CA SER A 29 6.98 -4.61 6.11
C SER A 29 7.13 -5.29 4.74
N GLU A 30 7.88 -6.39 4.66
CA GLU A 30 8.05 -7.15 3.42
C GLU A 30 6.75 -7.82 2.97
N ILE A 31 5.95 -8.35 3.90
CA ILE A 31 4.62 -8.91 3.58
C ILE A 31 3.71 -7.82 3.02
N ASN A 32 3.68 -6.64 3.62
CA ASN A 32 2.90 -5.52 3.13
C ASN A 32 3.34 -5.08 1.74
N ARG A 33 4.65 -5.02 1.50
CA ARG A 33 5.22 -4.72 0.18
C ARG A 33 4.80 -5.74 -0.87
N GLU A 34 4.78 -7.03 -0.53
CA GLU A 34 4.32 -8.08 -1.42
C GLU A 34 2.82 -7.94 -1.75
N VAL A 35 1.99 -7.64 -0.74
CA VAL A 35 0.55 -7.39 -0.94
C VAL A 35 0.34 -6.20 -1.88
N VAL A 36 0.99 -5.07 -1.65
CA VAL A 36 0.87 -3.87 -2.49
C VAL A 36 1.35 -4.16 -3.91
N ARG A 37 2.47 -4.86 -4.06
CA ARG A 37 2.98 -5.27 -5.37
C ARG A 37 2.01 -6.19 -6.12
N THR A 38 1.37 -7.11 -5.40
CA THR A 38 0.35 -7.99 -5.97
C THR A 38 -0.88 -7.19 -6.43
N ILE A 39 -1.34 -6.23 -5.64
CA ILE A 39 -2.44 -5.33 -6.02
C ILE A 39 -2.06 -4.55 -7.28
N TYR A 40 -0.88 -3.95 -7.30
CA TYR A 40 -0.40 -3.18 -8.44
C TYR A 40 -0.25 -4.03 -9.70
N GLY A 41 0.29 -5.24 -9.59
CA GLY A 41 0.53 -6.14 -10.73
C GLY A 41 -0.74 -6.70 -11.35
N HIS A 42 -1.84 -6.74 -10.59
CA HIS A 42 -3.13 -7.30 -11.04
C HIS A 42 -4.22 -6.24 -11.22
N ALA A 43 -3.90 -4.97 -10.91
CA ALA A 43 -4.82 -3.88 -11.16
C ALA A 43 -5.04 -3.70 -12.67
N LYS A 44 -6.29 -3.51 -13.03
CA LYS A 44 -6.68 -3.22 -14.40
C LYS A 44 -6.28 -1.79 -14.76
N ALA A 45 -5.85 -1.56 -15.99
CA ALA A 45 -5.56 -0.23 -16.46
C ALA A 45 -6.79 0.67 -16.36
N GLY A 46 -6.66 1.75 -15.59
CA GLY A 46 -7.63 2.83 -15.49
C GLY A 46 -7.48 3.83 -16.66
N ALA A 47 -8.06 5.01 -16.50
CA ALA A 47 -7.92 6.12 -17.45
C ALA A 47 -8.16 5.71 -18.92
N GLN A 48 -9.26 4.97 -19.18
CA GLN A 48 -9.58 4.44 -20.51
C GLN A 48 -10.30 5.45 -21.42
N VAL A 49 -10.88 6.50 -20.85
CA VAL A 49 -11.72 7.44 -21.58
C VAL A 49 -11.24 8.87 -21.33
N ASN A 50 -11.17 9.68 -22.38
CA ASN A 50 -10.68 11.07 -22.38
C ASN A 50 -9.21 11.21 -21.93
N THR A 51 -8.39 10.24 -22.26
CA THR A 51 -6.94 10.32 -22.10
C THR A 51 -6.28 10.08 -23.44
N THR A 52 -5.16 10.70 -23.67
CA THR A 52 -4.37 10.56 -24.91
C THR A 52 -3.82 9.14 -25.04
N THR A 53 -3.43 8.57 -23.94
CA THR A 53 -2.92 7.19 -23.88
C THR A 53 -3.70 6.41 -22.82
N ALA A 54 -4.31 5.30 -23.23
CA ALA A 54 -5.06 4.45 -22.32
C ALA A 54 -4.16 3.93 -21.17
N GLY A 55 -4.61 4.06 -19.94
CA GLY A 55 -3.87 3.65 -18.76
C GLY A 55 -2.89 4.70 -18.19
N ILE A 56 -2.70 5.81 -18.90
CA ILE A 56 -1.82 6.90 -18.47
C ILE A 56 -2.63 8.19 -18.44
N PHE A 57 -2.60 8.88 -17.33
CA PHE A 57 -3.15 10.22 -17.19
C PHE A 57 -2.02 11.24 -17.16
N ASP A 58 -1.88 12.01 -18.23
CA ASP A 58 -0.88 13.07 -18.33
C ASP A 58 -1.49 14.39 -17.88
N LEU A 59 -0.90 14.98 -16.85
CA LEU A 59 -1.36 16.26 -16.30
C LEU A 59 -1.28 17.42 -17.30
N ASP A 60 -0.38 17.34 -18.27
CA ASP A 60 -0.19 18.42 -19.23
C ASP A 60 -1.14 18.33 -20.42
N THR A 61 -1.42 17.13 -20.90
CA THR A 61 -2.24 16.91 -22.10
C THR A 61 -3.69 16.58 -21.79
N ASP A 62 -3.94 15.81 -20.72
CA ASP A 62 -5.28 15.29 -20.41
C ASP A 62 -6.05 16.18 -19.42
N SER A 63 -5.36 17.11 -18.78
CA SER A 63 -5.98 18.07 -17.85
C SER A 63 -6.09 19.45 -18.47
N ASN A 64 -7.32 19.97 -18.57
CA ASN A 64 -7.63 21.25 -19.23
C ASN A 64 -7.32 22.51 -18.38
N GLY A 65 -6.49 22.39 -17.32
CA GLY A 65 -6.18 23.51 -16.45
C GLY A 65 -5.04 24.38 -16.95
N ARG A 66 -5.13 25.69 -16.74
CA ARG A 66 -4.03 26.63 -16.97
C ARG A 66 -3.01 26.61 -15.84
N TRP A 67 -3.50 26.47 -14.61
CA TRP A 67 -2.70 26.49 -13.38
C TRP A 67 -2.47 25.06 -12.89
N SER A 68 -1.34 24.83 -12.24
CA SER A 68 -1.01 23.52 -11.69
C SER A 68 -2.09 22.95 -10.75
N VAL A 69 -2.69 23.80 -9.94
CA VAL A 69 -3.80 23.42 -9.04
C VAL A 69 -5.03 22.94 -9.81
N GLU A 70 -5.35 23.59 -10.94
CA GLU A 70 -6.48 23.15 -11.80
C GLU A 70 -6.20 21.81 -12.45
N LYS A 71 -4.95 21.59 -12.87
CA LYS A 71 -4.50 20.31 -13.41
C LYS A 71 -4.65 19.18 -12.39
N PHE A 72 -4.29 19.44 -11.13
CA PHE A 72 -4.50 18.47 -10.04
C PHE A 72 -5.97 18.21 -9.73
N LYS A 73 -6.85 19.18 -9.91
CA LYS A 73 -8.31 18.93 -9.83
C LYS A 73 -8.79 18.03 -10.95
N GLY A 74 -8.18 18.11 -12.14
CA GLY A 74 -8.42 17.17 -13.23
C GLY A 74 -8.06 15.73 -12.86
N LEU A 75 -6.95 15.53 -12.14
CA LEU A 75 -6.58 14.22 -11.62
C LEU A 75 -7.64 13.66 -10.65
N ILE A 76 -8.19 14.48 -9.76
CA ILE A 76 -9.26 14.05 -8.84
C ILE A 76 -10.51 13.60 -9.61
N TYR A 77 -10.87 14.32 -10.64
CA TYR A 77 -11.99 13.93 -11.50
C TYR A 77 -11.73 12.57 -12.17
N GLN A 78 -10.52 12.32 -12.64
CA GLN A 78 -10.16 11.03 -13.23
C GLN A 78 -10.22 9.89 -12.20
N LEU A 79 -9.72 10.11 -10.97
CA LEU A 79 -9.85 9.16 -9.86
C LEU A 79 -11.32 8.80 -9.57
N GLU A 80 -12.21 9.80 -9.56
CA GLU A 80 -13.65 9.59 -9.41
C GLU A 80 -14.24 8.77 -10.55
N ARG A 81 -13.79 8.99 -11.77
CA ARG A 81 -14.23 8.20 -12.93
C ARG A 81 -13.80 6.75 -12.84
N ASP A 82 -12.55 6.50 -12.44
CA ASP A 82 -12.04 5.14 -12.25
C ASP A 82 -12.80 4.42 -11.14
N ALA A 83 -13.11 5.12 -10.05
CA ALA A 83 -13.95 4.58 -8.97
C ALA A 83 -15.37 4.26 -9.44
N ASN A 84 -15.96 5.11 -10.29
CA ASN A 84 -17.27 4.86 -10.87
C ASN A 84 -17.23 3.68 -11.86
N ALA A 85 -16.15 3.51 -12.61
CA ALA A 85 -15.98 2.36 -13.50
C ALA A 85 -16.01 1.02 -12.73
N ILE A 86 -15.42 0.99 -11.52
CA ILE A 86 -15.54 -0.17 -10.64
C ILE A 86 -17.00 -0.43 -10.27
N ALA A 87 -17.73 0.62 -9.88
CA ALA A 87 -19.15 0.47 -9.53
C ALA A 87 -20.00 -0.03 -10.70
N GLN A 88 -19.75 0.48 -11.91
CA GLN A 88 -20.48 0.08 -13.12
C GLN A 88 -20.22 -1.39 -13.49
N LYS A 89 -18.97 -1.84 -13.34
CA LYS A 89 -18.58 -3.21 -13.71
C LYS A 89 -18.98 -4.22 -12.63
N THR A 90 -18.74 -3.91 -11.37
CA THR A 90 -19.02 -4.84 -10.27
C THR A 90 -20.48 -4.81 -9.83
N ARG A 91 -21.18 -3.68 -10.01
CA ARG A 91 -22.53 -3.42 -9.47
C ARG A 91 -22.69 -3.64 -7.98
N ARG A 92 -21.57 -3.62 -7.22
CA ARG A 92 -21.54 -3.82 -5.78
C ARG A 92 -21.27 -2.55 -5.01
N GLY A 93 -20.39 -1.72 -5.52
CA GLY A 93 -20.04 -0.47 -4.86
C GLY A 93 -18.97 0.30 -5.61
N LYS A 94 -18.89 1.58 -5.29
CA LYS A 94 -17.87 2.48 -5.82
C LYS A 94 -16.54 2.24 -5.13
N GLY A 95 -15.43 2.44 -5.82
CA GLY A 95 -14.11 2.44 -5.22
C GLY A 95 -14.05 3.32 -3.98
N ASN A 96 -13.43 2.84 -2.90
CA ASN A 96 -13.33 3.54 -1.62
C ASN A 96 -11.92 3.56 -1.03
N LEU A 97 -10.97 2.98 -1.73
CA LEU A 97 -9.58 2.86 -1.34
C LEU A 97 -8.70 3.37 -2.46
N ILE A 98 -7.66 4.14 -2.12
CA ILE A 98 -6.63 4.60 -3.05
C ILE A 98 -5.28 4.24 -2.47
N ILE A 99 -4.44 3.60 -3.26
CA ILE A 99 -3.01 3.40 -2.98
C ILE A 99 -2.25 4.19 -4.02
N CYS A 100 -1.36 5.05 -3.61
CA CYS A 100 -0.62 5.94 -4.50
C CYS A 100 0.83 6.13 -4.07
N SER A 101 1.62 6.65 -4.98
CA SER A 101 2.97 7.11 -4.65
C SER A 101 2.95 8.42 -3.85
N ALA A 102 4.06 8.76 -3.22
CA ALA A 102 4.19 9.95 -2.38
C ALA A 102 3.93 11.25 -3.17
N ASP A 103 4.39 11.34 -4.41
CA ASP A 103 4.19 12.52 -5.25
C ASP A 103 2.72 12.72 -5.64
N VAL A 104 2.01 11.63 -5.91
CA VAL A 104 0.55 11.69 -6.16
C VAL A 104 -0.19 12.14 -4.91
N ALA A 105 0.18 11.65 -3.73
CA ALA A 105 -0.42 12.10 -2.48
C ALA A 105 -0.20 13.61 -2.25
N SER A 106 0.99 14.12 -2.54
CA SER A 106 1.32 15.54 -2.47
C SER A 106 0.49 16.37 -3.48
N ALA A 107 0.30 15.86 -4.69
CA ALA A 107 -0.55 16.49 -5.69
C ALA A 107 -2.02 16.57 -5.24
N LEU A 108 -2.54 15.51 -4.64
CA LEU A 108 -3.90 15.48 -4.07
C LEU A 108 -4.06 16.46 -2.90
N GLN A 109 -3.02 16.63 -2.09
CA GLN A 109 -3.00 17.64 -1.03
C GLN A 109 -3.02 19.05 -1.60
N MET A 110 -2.20 19.36 -2.61
CA MET A 110 -2.16 20.67 -3.25
C MET A 110 -3.49 21.02 -3.92
N ALA A 111 -4.25 20.04 -4.36
CA ALA A 111 -5.61 20.27 -4.85
C ALA A 111 -6.60 20.72 -3.76
N GLY A 112 -6.20 20.66 -2.50
CA GLY A 112 -6.98 21.15 -1.34
C GLY A 112 -8.17 20.28 -0.96
N VAL A 113 -8.16 19.01 -1.33
CA VAL A 113 -9.30 18.09 -1.15
C VAL A 113 -8.94 16.88 -0.30
N LEU A 114 -7.66 16.67 -0.03
CA LEU A 114 -7.19 15.61 0.86
C LEU A 114 -7.15 16.12 2.30
N ASP A 115 -8.05 15.63 3.13
CA ASP A 115 -8.02 15.85 4.57
C ASP A 115 -7.01 14.89 5.20
N TYR A 116 -5.86 15.42 5.61
CA TYR A 116 -4.88 14.64 6.34
C TYR A 116 -5.39 14.20 7.70
N ALA A 117 -5.14 12.97 8.06
CA ALA A 117 -5.41 12.52 9.42
C ALA A 117 -4.59 13.36 10.41
N PRO A 118 -5.21 13.92 11.48
CA PRO A 118 -4.51 14.80 12.44
C PRO A 118 -3.28 14.14 13.09
N ALA A 119 -3.27 12.83 13.20
CA ALA A 119 -2.14 12.07 13.74
C ALA A 119 -0.90 12.09 12.82
N LEU A 120 -1.07 12.36 11.53
CA LEU A 120 0.03 12.45 10.56
C LEU A 120 0.63 13.86 10.47
N SER A 121 -0.08 14.89 10.90
CA SER A 121 0.41 16.27 10.82
C SER A 121 1.58 16.57 11.77
N SER A 122 1.72 15.81 12.86
CA SER A 122 2.79 15.98 13.85
C SER A 122 3.99 15.04 13.66
N ASN A 123 3.78 13.90 13.03
CA ASN A 123 4.82 12.92 12.74
C ASN A 123 4.46 12.21 11.44
N LEU A 124 5.24 12.43 10.40
CA LEU A 124 5.27 11.59 9.19
C LEU A 124 5.89 10.21 9.54
N ASN A 125 5.39 9.59 10.60
CA ASN A 125 5.81 8.25 10.93
C ASN A 125 5.15 7.31 9.94
N VAL A 126 5.98 6.75 9.09
CA VAL A 126 5.65 5.52 8.37
C VAL A 126 5.25 4.51 9.42
N ASP A 127 4.07 3.93 9.28
CA ASP A 127 3.64 2.83 10.13
C ASP A 127 4.74 1.78 10.19
N ASP A 128 4.93 1.10 11.31
CA ASP A 128 5.90 0.01 11.46
C ASP A 128 5.74 -1.08 10.37
N THR A 129 4.60 -1.10 9.71
CA THR A 129 4.27 -1.96 8.56
C THR A 129 4.70 -1.41 7.21
N GLY A 130 5.28 -0.20 7.16
CA GLY A 130 5.74 0.43 5.92
C GLY A 130 4.65 1.07 5.06
N ASN A 131 3.39 1.01 5.45
CA ASN A 131 2.28 1.69 4.78
C ASN A 131 1.86 2.91 5.57
N THR A 132 1.74 4.04 4.91
CA THR A 132 1.32 5.29 5.53
C THR A 132 -0.11 5.63 5.12
N PHE A 133 -1.03 5.67 6.07
CA PHE A 133 -2.35 6.23 5.86
C PHE A 133 -2.26 7.75 5.78
N ALA A 134 -2.46 8.31 4.58
CA ALA A 134 -2.34 9.75 4.38
C ALA A 134 -3.59 10.52 4.84
N GLY A 135 -4.76 9.98 4.66
CA GLY A 135 -5.99 10.68 5.01
C GLY A 135 -7.18 10.22 4.18
N VAL A 136 -8.21 11.06 4.16
CA VAL A 136 -9.45 10.80 3.43
C VAL A 136 -9.65 11.86 2.36
N LEU A 137 -9.82 11.44 1.12
CA LEU A 137 -10.11 12.31 -0.01
C LEU A 137 -11.62 12.46 -0.17
N ASN A 138 -12.12 13.69 -0.20
CA ASN A 138 -13.55 14.02 -0.33
C ASN A 138 -14.47 13.33 0.70
N GLY A 139 -13.97 12.93 1.85
CA GLY A 139 -14.75 12.19 2.84
C GLY A 139 -15.17 10.76 2.42
N LYS A 140 -14.66 10.26 1.28
CA LYS A 140 -15.07 8.98 0.69
C LYS A 140 -13.93 8.00 0.50
N PHE A 141 -12.78 8.46 0.03
CA PHE A 141 -11.65 7.60 -0.33
C PHE A 141 -10.60 7.61 0.77
N ARG A 142 -10.24 6.44 1.25
CA ARG A 142 -9.06 6.29 2.12
C ARG A 142 -7.82 6.25 1.26
N VAL A 143 -6.89 7.15 1.50
CA VAL A 143 -5.64 7.26 0.74
C VAL A 143 -4.50 6.67 1.55
N TYR A 144 -3.78 5.74 0.94
CA TYR A 144 -2.58 5.13 1.49
C TYR A 144 -1.40 5.45 0.58
N VAL A 145 -0.31 5.87 1.19
CA VAL A 145 0.94 6.13 0.48
C VAL A 145 1.80 4.88 0.52
N ASP A 146 2.26 4.44 -0.64
CA ASP A 146 3.25 3.39 -0.74
C ASP A 146 4.66 3.99 -0.62
N PRO A 147 5.38 3.77 0.49
CA PRO A 147 6.73 4.29 0.67
C PRO A 147 7.76 3.59 -0.21
N TYR A 148 7.44 2.40 -0.72
CA TYR A 148 8.30 1.60 -1.58
C TYR A 148 8.03 1.82 -3.07
N ALA A 149 7.03 2.63 -3.42
CA ALA A 149 6.75 3.03 -4.80
C ALA A 149 7.95 3.79 -5.34
N ALA A 150 8.76 3.03 -5.92
CA ALA A 150 10.08 3.30 -6.32
C ALA A 150 10.29 4.70 -6.88
N ASN A 151 11.17 5.36 -6.29
CA ASN A 151 12.08 6.32 -6.87
C ASN A 151 12.75 5.87 -8.20
N VAL A 152 12.34 4.74 -8.75
CA VAL A 152 12.99 4.06 -9.88
C VAL A 152 12.31 4.35 -11.21
N SER A 153 11.06 4.82 -11.21
CA SER A 153 10.39 5.14 -12.46
C SER A 153 9.99 6.61 -12.50
N ALA A 154 10.23 7.22 -13.64
CA ALA A 154 9.80 8.60 -13.91
C ALA A 154 8.27 8.76 -13.91
N SER A 155 7.54 7.66 -13.91
CA SER A 155 6.08 7.64 -13.85
C SER A 155 5.58 7.29 -12.45
N GLN A 156 4.75 8.15 -11.92
CA GLN A 156 4.04 7.95 -10.67
C GLN A 156 2.78 7.10 -10.91
N TYR A 157 2.28 6.42 -9.87
CA TYR A 157 1.10 5.59 -10.02
C TYR A 157 0.07 5.81 -8.91
N TYR A 158 -1.16 5.49 -9.21
CA TYR A 158 -2.22 5.31 -8.24
C TYR A 158 -3.05 4.09 -8.61
N VAL A 159 -3.62 3.45 -7.62
CA VAL A 159 -4.56 2.33 -7.77
C VAL A 159 -5.81 2.64 -6.98
N VAL A 160 -6.96 2.55 -7.62
CA VAL A 160 -8.26 2.69 -6.98
C VAL A 160 -8.82 1.30 -6.73
N GLY A 161 -9.22 1.02 -5.50
CA GLY A 161 -9.75 -0.26 -5.09
C GLY A 161 -11.13 -0.13 -4.44
N TYR A 162 -11.84 -1.24 -4.38
CA TYR A 162 -13.08 -1.38 -3.65
C TYR A 162 -12.97 -2.46 -2.59
N LYS A 163 -13.39 -2.14 -1.38
CA LYS A 163 -13.56 -3.09 -0.29
C LYS A 163 -14.93 -2.89 0.34
N GLY A 164 -15.77 -3.91 0.26
CA GLY A 164 -17.08 -3.93 0.90
C GLY A 164 -17.01 -4.26 2.39
N THR A 165 -18.16 -4.29 3.02
CA THR A 165 -18.32 -4.66 4.44
C THR A 165 -18.20 -6.16 4.67
N SER A 166 -18.56 -6.97 3.68
CA SER A 166 -18.45 -8.42 3.75
C SER A 166 -16.99 -8.87 3.50
N PRO A 167 -16.49 -9.88 4.22
CA PRO A 167 -15.17 -10.46 3.95
C PRO A 167 -15.01 -11.02 2.53
N TYR A 168 -16.11 -11.37 1.87
CA TYR A 168 -16.11 -11.92 0.52
C TYR A 168 -16.25 -10.87 -0.58
N ASP A 169 -16.41 -9.61 -0.20
CA ASP A 169 -16.64 -8.50 -1.13
C ASP A 169 -15.35 -7.71 -1.35
N SER A 170 -14.39 -8.36 -1.99
CA SER A 170 -13.12 -7.75 -2.36
C SER A 170 -12.49 -8.46 -3.56
N GLY A 171 -11.56 -7.82 -4.25
CA GLY A 171 -10.89 -8.40 -5.42
C GLY A 171 -9.64 -9.23 -5.08
N LEU A 172 -9.05 -9.01 -3.92
CA LEU A 172 -7.87 -9.72 -3.43
C LEU A 172 -8.15 -10.26 -2.03
N PHE A 173 -7.82 -11.51 -1.80
CA PHE A 173 -7.96 -12.16 -0.50
C PHE A 173 -6.59 -12.52 0.05
N TYR A 174 -6.28 -12.01 1.23
CA TYR A 174 -5.12 -12.40 2.00
C TYR A 174 -5.56 -13.40 3.07
N CYS A 175 -5.04 -14.62 3.01
CA CYS A 175 -5.43 -15.72 3.87
C CYS A 175 -4.22 -16.17 4.70
N PRO A 176 -3.99 -15.62 5.90
CA PRO A 176 -2.94 -16.10 6.78
C PRO A 176 -3.32 -17.47 7.34
N TYR A 177 -2.50 -18.45 7.05
CA TYR A 177 -2.67 -19.82 7.56
C TYR A 177 -1.95 -20.03 8.88
N VAL A 178 -0.71 -19.56 8.97
CA VAL A 178 0.09 -19.57 10.19
C VAL A 178 0.49 -18.12 10.49
N PRO A 179 0.14 -17.59 11.66
CA PRO A 179 0.59 -16.26 12.04
C PRO A 179 2.11 -16.21 12.17
N LEU A 180 2.67 -15.01 12.22
CA LEU A 180 4.11 -14.82 12.43
C LEU A 180 4.49 -15.44 13.77
N GLN A 181 5.33 -16.46 13.75
CA GLN A 181 5.79 -17.19 14.93
C GLN A 181 7.30 -17.09 15.04
N MET A 182 7.75 -16.74 16.22
CA MET A 182 9.18 -16.79 16.58
C MET A 182 9.56 -18.23 16.97
N VAL A 183 10.66 -18.70 16.42
CA VAL A 183 11.27 -19.98 16.73
C VAL A 183 12.67 -19.74 17.25
N ARG A 184 12.98 -20.28 18.42
CA ARG A 184 14.30 -20.19 19.02
C ARG A 184 14.97 -21.56 18.98
N ALA A 185 16.23 -21.57 18.60
CA ALA A 185 17.07 -22.77 18.58
C ALA A 185 18.49 -22.43 19.03
N VAL A 186 19.22 -23.41 19.53
CA VAL A 186 20.62 -23.30 19.86
C VAL A 186 21.44 -23.91 18.73
N GLY A 187 22.45 -23.20 18.27
CA GLY A 187 23.35 -23.68 17.22
C GLY A 187 24.20 -24.86 17.69
N GLN A 188 24.23 -25.94 16.92
CA GLN A 188 24.95 -27.18 17.28
C GLN A 188 26.45 -26.98 17.40
N ASN A 189 27.05 -26.13 16.58
CA ASN A 189 28.52 -25.98 16.53
C ASN A 189 29.04 -24.78 17.34
N SER A 190 28.23 -23.75 17.51
CA SER A 190 28.64 -22.50 18.18
C SER A 190 27.99 -22.28 19.52
N PHE A 191 26.99 -23.10 19.88
CA PHE A 191 26.15 -22.94 21.09
C PHE A 191 25.51 -21.55 21.23
N GLN A 192 25.49 -20.79 20.15
CA GLN A 192 24.86 -19.47 20.11
C GLN A 192 23.37 -19.58 19.88
N PRO A 193 22.54 -18.73 20.52
CA PRO A 193 21.13 -18.69 20.27
C PRO A 193 20.86 -18.24 18.82
N LYS A 194 19.94 -18.91 18.15
CA LYS A 194 19.45 -18.56 16.82
C LYS A 194 17.98 -18.27 16.92
N ILE A 195 17.56 -17.11 16.42
CA ILE A 195 16.16 -16.72 16.33
C ILE A 195 15.76 -16.75 14.88
N GLY A 196 14.62 -17.36 14.60
CA GLY A 196 14.00 -17.38 13.30
C GLY A 196 12.53 -17.06 13.40
N PHE A 197 12.00 -16.46 12.35
CA PHE A 197 10.56 -16.27 12.22
C PHE A 197 10.04 -17.12 11.08
N LYS A 198 8.83 -17.63 11.24
CA LYS A 198 8.12 -18.32 10.17
C LYS A 198 6.68 -17.84 10.13
N THR A 199 6.18 -17.70 8.92
CA THR A 199 4.77 -17.45 8.64
C THR A 199 4.36 -18.25 7.42
N ARG A 200 3.08 -18.49 7.27
CA ARG A 200 2.50 -19.09 6.05
C ARG A 200 1.21 -18.37 5.74
N TYR A 201 1.13 -17.83 4.56
CA TYR A 201 -0.06 -17.17 4.05
C TYR A 201 -0.24 -17.49 2.57
N GLY A 202 -1.44 -17.33 2.10
CA GLY A 202 -1.79 -17.40 0.69
C GLY A 202 -2.44 -16.10 0.25
N MET A 203 -2.18 -15.69 -0.97
CA MET A 203 -2.91 -14.61 -1.61
C MET A 203 -3.65 -15.15 -2.82
N VAL A 204 -4.93 -14.85 -2.90
CA VAL A 204 -5.79 -15.27 -4.01
C VAL A 204 -6.46 -14.03 -4.57
N GLN A 205 -6.32 -13.84 -5.85
CA GLN A 205 -7.03 -12.82 -6.60
C GLN A 205 -8.26 -13.43 -7.27
N ASN A 206 -9.17 -12.57 -7.69
CA ASN A 206 -10.33 -12.99 -8.47
C ASN A 206 -9.86 -13.63 -9.81
N PRO A 207 -10.11 -14.91 -10.06
CA PRO A 207 -9.65 -15.60 -11.26
C PRO A 207 -10.35 -15.11 -12.54
N PHE A 208 -11.45 -14.38 -12.41
CA PHE A 208 -12.20 -13.82 -13.52
C PHE A 208 -11.74 -12.41 -13.92
N ALA A 209 -10.79 -11.84 -13.19
CA ALA A 209 -10.12 -10.60 -13.59
C ALA A 209 -9.14 -10.92 -14.73
N SER A 210 -9.54 -10.72 -15.97
CA SER A 210 -8.65 -10.89 -17.12
C SER A 210 -7.83 -9.62 -17.35
N SER A 211 -6.60 -9.81 -17.83
CA SER A 211 -5.71 -8.72 -18.25
C SER A 211 -6.30 -7.89 -19.41
N ASP A 212 -7.24 -8.46 -20.16
CA ASP A 212 -7.76 -7.91 -21.41
C ASP A 212 -8.97 -6.98 -21.26
N GLY A 213 -9.26 -6.58 -20.05
CA GLY A 213 -10.23 -5.52 -19.89
C GLY A 213 -11.67 -5.94 -19.63
N ASP A 214 -12.09 -7.13 -19.97
CA ASP A 214 -13.49 -7.61 -19.87
C ASP A 214 -13.73 -8.62 -18.75
N GLY A 215 -12.75 -8.86 -17.90
CA GLY A 215 -12.93 -9.72 -16.75
C GLY A 215 -14.02 -9.18 -15.84
N ALA A 216 -15.11 -9.93 -15.72
CA ALA A 216 -16.09 -9.67 -14.69
C ALA A 216 -15.38 -9.74 -13.32
N LEU A 217 -15.43 -8.67 -12.59
CA LEU A 217 -15.00 -8.61 -11.21
C LEU A 217 -16.06 -9.25 -10.33
#